data_0d9b4f675f8f78f99d590a5bdbc3b330
#
_entry.id   0d9b4f675f8f78f99d590a5bdbc3b330
#
_cell.length_a   1.000
_cell.length_b   1.000
_cell.length_c   1.000
_cell.angle_alpha   90.00
_cell.angle_beta   90.00
_cell.angle_gamma   90.00
#
_symmetry.space_group_name_H-M   'P 1'
#
loop_
_entity.id
_entity.type
_entity.pdbx_description
1 polymer ?
#
loop_
_entity_poly.entity_id
_entity_poly.type
_entity_poly.pdbx_seq_one_letter_code
_entity_poly.pdbx_strand_id
1 'polypeptide(L)' 'MRAREVNRIIEAKGGQHVRTVGSHKRYRVTVGSVTSSTAVPQHPGDLPTGTLRKIESDLAPALGRRWLL' A
#
# COMPACT_ATOMS: atom_id res chain seq x y z
N MET A 1 -1.73 6.26 -11.36
CA MET A 1 -0.56 5.75 -10.60
C MET A 1 -0.45 4.24 -10.81
N ARG A 2 0.73 3.78 -11.13
CA ARG A 2 0.97 2.35 -11.35
C ARG A 2 1.31 1.63 -10.06
N ALA A 3 1.09 0.32 -10.04
CA ALA A 3 1.39 -0.50 -8.85
C ALA A 3 2.83 -0.30 -8.37
N ARG A 4 3.80 -0.23 -9.28
CA ARG A 4 5.21 -0.04 -8.94
C ARG A 4 5.45 1.26 -8.19
N GLU A 5 4.73 2.32 -8.56
CA GLU A 5 4.84 3.59 -7.86
C GLU A 5 4.28 3.51 -6.44
N VAL A 6 3.12 2.85 -6.30
CA VAL A 6 2.50 2.65 -4.98
C VAL A 6 3.42 1.82 -4.08
N ASN A 7 3.98 0.73 -4.63
CA ASN A 7 4.92 -0.11 -3.88
C ASN A 7 6.10 0.72 -3.37
N ARG A 8 6.67 1.57 -4.24
CA ARG A 8 7.81 2.40 -3.88
C ARG A 8 7.49 3.39 -2.77
N ILE A 9 6.31 4.00 -2.84
CA ILE A 9 5.87 4.95 -1.82
C ILE A 9 5.71 4.25 -0.48
N ILE A 10 5.05 3.08 -0.48
CA ILE A 10 4.86 2.30 0.76
C ILE A 10 6.20 1.92 1.37
N GLU A 11 7.12 1.42 0.55
CA GLU A 11 8.44 1.01 1.01
C GLU A 11 9.25 2.19 1.55
N ALA A 12 9.14 3.36 0.91
CA ALA A 12 9.81 4.56 1.38
C ALA A 12 9.28 5.04 2.74
N LYS A 13 8.05 4.68 3.08
CA LYS A 13 7.43 5.03 4.37
C LYS A 13 7.58 3.92 5.41
N GLY A 14 8.47 2.97 5.16
CA GLY A 14 8.77 1.90 6.11
C GLY A 14 7.95 0.65 5.93
N GLY A 15 7.19 0.54 4.85
CA GLY A 15 6.41 -0.65 4.56
C GLY A 15 7.30 -1.84 4.24
N GLN A 16 6.89 -3.02 4.69
CA GLN A 16 7.59 -4.27 4.44
C GLN A 16 6.74 -5.15 3.55
N HIS A 17 7.35 -5.65 2.46
CA HIS A 17 6.71 -6.63 1.61
C HIS A 17 6.70 -7.97 2.36
N VAL A 18 5.51 -8.40 2.75
CA VAL A 18 5.35 -9.62 3.55
C VAL A 18 5.35 -10.86 2.66
N ARG A 19 4.55 -10.83 1.59
CA ARG A 19 4.45 -11.91 0.63
C ARG A 19 3.64 -11.45 -0.59
N THR A 20 3.72 -12.24 -1.65
CA THR A 20 2.89 -12.06 -2.84
C THR A 20 1.95 -13.25 -2.96
N VAL A 21 0.66 -12.97 -3.09
CA VAL A 21 -0.37 -14.00 -3.29
C VAL A 21 -1.01 -13.71 -4.64
N GLY A 22 -0.78 -14.59 -5.61
CA GLY A 22 -1.19 -14.35 -6.99
C GLY A 22 -0.54 -13.07 -7.51
N SER A 23 -1.34 -12.10 -7.94
CA SER A 23 -0.86 -10.82 -8.44
C SER A 23 -0.91 -9.72 -7.38
N HIS A 24 -1.12 -10.07 -6.10
CA HIS A 24 -1.23 -9.09 -5.02
C HIS A 24 -0.02 -9.12 -4.12
N LYS A 25 0.72 -8.00 -4.05
CA LYS A 25 1.78 -7.83 -3.06
C LYS A 25 1.18 -7.35 -1.76
N ARG A 26 1.43 -8.10 -0.69
CA ARG A 26 0.98 -7.73 0.65
C ARG A 26 2.06 -6.96 1.38
N TYR A 27 1.67 -5.80 1.92
CA TYR A 27 2.55 -4.93 2.67
C TYR A 27 2.05 -4.75 4.08
N ARG A 28 2.99 -4.59 5.00
CA ARG A 28 2.71 -4.27 6.39
C ARG A 28 3.54 -3.07 6.80
N VAL A 29 2.92 -2.12 7.48
CA VAL A 29 3.59 -0.92 7.99
C VAL A 29 3.32 -0.81 9.47
N THR A 30 4.39 -0.61 10.25
CA THR A 30 4.28 -0.39 11.69
C THR A 30 4.87 0.97 12.03
N VAL A 31 4.09 1.81 12.69
CA VAL A 31 4.53 3.12 13.18
C VAL A 31 4.15 3.18 14.65
N GLY A 32 5.16 3.23 15.51
CA GLY A 32 4.92 3.13 16.95
C GLY A 32 4.29 1.78 17.29
N SER A 33 3.12 1.81 17.93
CA SER A 33 2.39 0.59 18.30
C SER A 33 1.31 0.23 17.29
N VAL A 34 1.19 0.97 16.19
CA VAL A 34 0.13 0.75 15.20
C VAL A 34 0.67 0.00 14.00
N THR A 35 0.04 -1.12 13.67
CA THR A 35 0.37 -1.92 12.50
C THR A 35 -0.82 -1.95 11.56
N SER A 36 -0.58 -1.63 10.31
CA SER A 36 -1.59 -1.67 9.26
C SER A 36 -1.09 -2.51 8.09
N SER A 37 -2.00 -3.12 7.35
CA SER A 37 -1.67 -3.96 6.21
C SER A 37 -2.55 -3.64 5.03
N THR A 38 -2.01 -3.86 3.84
CA THR A 38 -2.76 -3.70 2.59
C THR A 38 -2.26 -4.70 1.56
N ALA A 39 -3.00 -4.84 0.47
CA ALA A 39 -2.60 -5.62 -0.69
C ALA A 39 -2.64 -4.71 -1.91
N VAL A 40 -1.56 -4.71 -2.68
CA VAL A 40 -1.45 -3.90 -3.89
C VAL A 40 -1.52 -4.81 -5.11
N PRO A 41 -2.57 -4.69 -5.94
CA PRO A 41 -2.65 -5.49 -7.17
C PRO A 41 -1.52 -5.10 -8.13
N GLN A 42 -0.79 -6.08 -8.62
CA GLN A 42 0.35 -5.86 -9.51
C GLN A 42 -0.09 -6.00 -10.97
N HIS A 43 -1.14 -5.25 -11.35
CA HIS A 43 -1.66 -5.28 -12.71
C HIS A 43 -0.91 -4.26 -13.57
N PRO A 44 -0.74 -4.52 -14.87
CA PRO A 44 -0.17 -3.53 -15.77
C PRO A 44 -1.09 -2.33 -15.90
N GLY A 45 -0.52 -1.16 -16.18
CA GLY A 45 -1.26 0.07 -16.32
C GLY A 45 -1.57 0.74 -15.01
N ASP A 46 -2.39 1.77 -15.06
CA ASP A 46 -2.74 2.54 -13.86
C ASP A 46 -3.76 1.81 -13.01
N LEU A 47 -3.58 1.89 -11.70
CA LEU A 47 -4.55 1.36 -10.76
C LEU A 47 -5.77 2.28 -10.71
N PRO A 48 -6.99 1.71 -10.65
CA PRO A 48 -8.19 2.52 -10.51
C PRO A 48 -8.15 3.39 -9.24
N THR A 49 -8.79 4.55 -9.30
CA THR A 49 -8.85 5.47 -8.16
C THR A 49 -9.43 4.80 -6.92
N GLY A 50 -10.46 3.98 -7.09
CA GLY A 50 -11.06 3.25 -5.97
C GLY A 50 -10.08 2.32 -5.30
N THR A 51 -9.24 1.64 -6.09
CA THR A 51 -8.18 0.77 -5.55
C THR A 51 -7.16 1.60 -4.78
N LEU A 52 -6.74 2.73 -5.30
CA LEU A 52 -5.79 3.62 -4.63
C LEU A 52 -6.36 4.13 -3.31
N ARG A 53 -7.64 4.49 -3.29
CA ARG A 53 -8.30 4.95 -2.07
C ARG A 53 -8.39 3.85 -1.03
N LYS A 54 -8.64 2.61 -1.46
CA LYS A 54 -8.68 1.48 -0.54
C LYS A 54 -7.31 1.25 0.09
N ILE A 55 -6.27 1.27 -0.71
CA ILE A 55 -4.88 1.10 -0.22
C ILE A 55 -4.55 2.22 0.78
N GLU A 56 -4.89 3.46 0.43
CA GLU A 56 -4.67 4.60 1.30
C GLU A 56 -5.40 4.43 2.64
N SER A 57 -6.66 4.03 2.59
CA SER A 57 -7.47 3.80 3.78
C SER A 57 -6.92 2.67 4.64
N ASP A 58 -6.45 1.58 4.00
CA ASP A 58 -5.90 0.44 4.72
C ASP A 58 -4.68 0.82 5.57
N LEU A 59 -3.82 1.70 5.06
CA LEU A 59 -2.60 2.10 5.76
C LEU A 59 -2.73 3.42 6.54
N ALA A 60 -3.87 4.08 6.46
CA ALA A 60 -4.09 5.34 7.17
C ALA A 60 -3.89 5.25 8.68
N PRO A 61 -4.28 4.17 9.38
CA PRO A 61 -4.02 4.08 10.82
C PRO A 61 -2.55 4.22 11.18
N ALA A 62 -1.65 3.71 10.35
CA ALA A 62 -0.21 3.80 10.60
C ALA A 62 0.41 5.05 9.96
N LEU A 63 -0.02 5.43 8.77
CA LEU A 63 0.66 6.48 7.99
C LEU A 63 -0.06 7.83 8.00
N GLY A 64 -1.30 7.87 8.48
CA GLY A 64 -2.09 9.09 8.47
C GLY A 64 -2.92 9.22 7.19
N ARG A 65 -3.87 10.13 7.22
CA ARG A 65 -4.77 10.36 6.09
C ARG A 65 -3.99 10.96 4.94
N ARG A 66 -4.40 10.64 3.72
CA ARG A 66 -3.84 11.19 2.47
C ARG A 66 -2.35 10.95 2.29
N TRP A 67 -1.86 9.85 2.84
CA TRP A 67 -0.44 9.51 2.67
C TRP A 67 -0.10 9.15 1.23
N LEU A 68 -1.09 8.75 0.44
CA LEU A 68 -0.88 8.31 -0.94
C LEU A 68 -1.37 9.34 -1.96
N LEU A 69 -2.56 9.87 -1.77
CA LEU A 69 -3.22 10.75 -2.76
C LEU A 69 -3.25 12.21 -2.34
#